data_8eff0cf2a5107e0ece8d148eece6f99c
#
_entry.id   8eff0cf2a5107e0ece8d148eece6f99c
#
_cell.length_a   1.000
_cell.length_b   1.000
_cell.length_c   1.000
_cell.angle_alpha   90.00
_cell.angle_beta   90.00
_cell.angle_gamma   90.00
#
_symmetry.space_group_name_H-M   'P 1'
#
loop_
_entity.id
_entity.type
_entity.pdbx_description
1 polymer ?
#
loop_
_entity_poly.entity_id
_entity_poly.type
_entity_poly.pdbx_seq_one_letter_code
_entity_poly.pdbx_strand_id
1 'polypeptide(L)'
;MGEKIYDTGFVLSGGGARGFAHLGFIEALNENGIYPDIISGTSAGALAGVLIADGYSPRDILKMLNLGSRLDFMRPTLPREGLLQISGIIKILNANLRAKSFEDLKIPLYVAATDINNGKAVYFSEGDLIEKVTASMSIPVLFQPVVISNIQYLDGGITDNLPVTPVENICKKIVGSFVNPVGYVEKLTGLISIAERTFMLNMTKEVTEKAGKFDLLVAPPELRNYGILDPEKAEELFALGYNTTKAKLRDETIRRKLDL
;
A
#
# COMPACT_ATOMS: atom_id res chain seq x y z
N MET A 1 -10.76 22.23 -15.94
CA MET A 1 -10.29 20.82 -15.75
C MET A 1 -9.03 20.70 -16.57
N GLY A 2 -7.89 20.31 -15.93
CA GLY A 2 -6.65 20.07 -16.67
C GLY A 2 -6.79 18.84 -17.59
N GLU A 3 -5.93 18.76 -18.62
CA GLU A 3 -5.87 17.60 -19.50
C GLU A 3 -5.41 16.38 -18.70
N LYS A 4 -6.14 15.25 -18.82
CA LYS A 4 -5.75 13.99 -18.15
C LYS A 4 -4.58 13.37 -18.92
N ILE A 5 -3.45 13.27 -18.25
CA ILE A 5 -2.16 12.88 -18.85
C ILE A 5 -2.01 11.35 -18.91
N TYR A 6 -2.55 10.64 -17.92
CA TYR A 6 -2.45 9.19 -17.78
C TYR A 6 -3.77 8.51 -18.12
N ASP A 7 -3.71 7.34 -18.75
CA ASP A 7 -4.93 6.57 -19.02
C ASP A 7 -5.41 5.90 -17.74
N THR A 8 -4.57 5.15 -17.05
CA THR A 8 -4.96 4.38 -15.87
C THR A 8 -4.05 4.63 -14.66
N GLY A 9 -4.63 5.11 -13.56
CA GLY A 9 -3.97 5.25 -12.26
C GLY A 9 -4.33 4.11 -11.31
N PHE A 10 -3.31 3.50 -10.67
CA PHE A 10 -3.51 2.50 -9.62
C PHE A 10 -3.32 3.14 -8.24
N VAL A 11 -4.28 2.90 -7.34
CA VAL A 11 -4.24 3.41 -5.96
C VAL A 11 -4.26 2.24 -4.98
N LEU A 12 -3.20 2.13 -4.16
CA LEU A 12 -2.95 0.99 -3.28
C LEU A 12 -2.92 1.46 -1.83
N SER A 13 -3.83 0.95 -1.02
CA SER A 13 -3.90 1.33 0.41
C SER A 13 -2.73 0.77 1.23
N GLY A 14 -2.49 1.35 2.39
CA GLY A 14 -1.72 0.69 3.44
C GLY A 14 -2.41 -0.58 3.95
N GLY A 15 -1.73 -1.39 4.77
CA GLY A 15 -2.34 -2.59 5.33
C GLY A 15 -1.39 -3.69 5.81
N GLY A 16 -0.11 -3.40 5.93
CA GLY A 16 0.90 -4.37 6.39
C GLY A 16 0.90 -5.66 5.54
N ALA A 17 0.90 -6.82 6.16
CA ALA A 17 0.90 -8.12 5.48
C ALA A 17 -0.30 -8.32 4.54
N ARG A 18 -1.46 -7.69 4.81
CA ARG A 18 -2.60 -7.75 3.88
C ARG A 18 -2.29 -7.16 2.50
N GLY A 19 -1.21 -6.39 2.37
CA GLY A 19 -0.71 -5.85 1.11
C GLY A 19 -0.36 -6.90 0.05
N PHE A 20 -0.16 -8.16 0.42
CA PHE A 20 -0.04 -9.25 -0.57
C PHE A 20 -1.29 -9.37 -1.46
N ALA A 21 -2.46 -8.92 -0.99
CA ALA A 21 -3.67 -8.87 -1.80
C ALA A 21 -3.58 -7.83 -2.94
N HIS A 22 -2.77 -6.76 -2.81
CA HIS A 22 -2.50 -5.84 -3.91
C HIS A 22 -1.82 -6.52 -5.08
N LEU A 23 -0.91 -7.47 -4.79
CA LEU A 23 -0.22 -8.21 -5.86
C LEU A 23 -1.20 -9.08 -6.64
N GLY A 24 -2.13 -9.76 -5.95
CA GLY A 24 -3.20 -10.51 -6.60
C GLY A 24 -4.17 -9.62 -7.40
N PHE A 25 -4.51 -8.46 -6.88
CA PHE A 25 -5.30 -7.44 -7.57
C PHE A 25 -4.61 -7.01 -8.89
N ILE A 26 -3.33 -6.64 -8.84
CA ILE A 26 -2.56 -6.21 -10.01
C ILE A 26 -2.42 -7.34 -11.03
N GLU A 27 -2.15 -8.57 -10.58
CA GLU A 27 -2.07 -9.75 -11.46
C GLU A 27 -3.36 -9.95 -12.26
N ALA A 28 -4.52 -9.90 -11.57
CA ALA A 28 -5.82 -10.08 -12.21
C ALA A 28 -6.14 -8.95 -13.21
N LEU A 29 -5.71 -7.71 -12.95
CA LEU A 29 -5.85 -6.61 -13.89
C LEU A 29 -4.94 -6.79 -15.10
N ASN A 30 -3.67 -7.14 -14.90
CA ASN A 30 -2.69 -7.37 -15.96
C ASN A 30 -3.15 -8.47 -16.93
N GLU A 31 -3.75 -9.56 -16.42
CA GLU A 31 -4.34 -10.63 -17.25
C GLU A 31 -5.52 -10.15 -18.12
N ASN A 32 -6.12 -9.02 -17.78
CA ASN A 32 -7.20 -8.40 -18.56
C ASN A 32 -6.71 -7.17 -19.35
N GLY A 33 -5.39 -7.01 -19.52
CA GLY A 33 -4.80 -5.91 -20.30
C GLY A 33 -4.80 -4.55 -19.63
N ILE A 34 -5.09 -4.48 -18.32
CA ILE A 34 -5.11 -3.23 -17.55
C ILE A 34 -3.80 -3.11 -16.79
N TYR A 35 -2.98 -2.15 -17.17
CA TYR A 35 -1.68 -1.84 -16.58
C TYR A 35 -1.67 -0.42 -16.01
N PRO A 36 -0.86 -0.14 -14.98
CA PRO A 36 -0.76 1.22 -14.44
C PRO A 36 0.15 2.10 -15.32
N ASP A 37 -0.33 3.29 -15.66
CA ASP A 37 0.51 4.37 -16.19
C ASP A 37 1.11 5.22 -15.06
N ILE A 38 0.49 5.20 -13.89
CA ILE A 38 0.94 5.85 -12.66
C ILE A 38 0.42 5.10 -11.45
N ILE A 39 1.19 5.07 -10.37
CA ILE A 39 0.81 4.41 -9.12
C ILE A 39 0.81 5.42 -7.97
N SER A 40 -0.15 5.30 -7.07
CA SER A 40 -0.17 6.00 -5.78
C SER A 40 -0.37 4.99 -4.66
N GLY A 41 0.50 5.00 -3.65
CA GLY A 41 0.46 3.99 -2.59
C GLY A 41 0.82 4.51 -1.21
N THR A 42 0.25 3.85 -0.19
CA THR A 42 0.54 4.09 1.23
C THR A 42 1.08 2.81 1.85
N SER A 43 2.15 2.88 2.65
CA SER A 43 2.64 1.75 3.45
C SER A 43 2.89 0.48 2.61
N ALA A 44 2.17 -0.61 2.87
CA ALA A 44 2.23 -1.83 2.06
C ALA A 44 1.91 -1.59 0.58
N GLY A 45 1.01 -0.63 0.28
CA GLY A 45 0.72 -0.19 -1.08
C GLY A 45 1.88 0.58 -1.72
N ALA A 46 2.65 1.35 -0.93
CA ALA A 46 3.87 1.98 -1.41
C ALA A 46 4.98 0.95 -1.70
N LEU A 47 5.10 -0.09 -0.85
CA LEU A 47 6.03 -1.20 -1.07
C LEU A 47 5.68 -1.99 -2.34
N ALA A 48 4.43 -2.37 -2.51
CA ALA A 48 3.98 -3.03 -3.75
C ALA A 48 4.18 -2.12 -4.96
N GLY A 49 3.78 -0.84 -4.83
CA GLY A 49 3.87 0.16 -5.88
C GLY A 49 5.30 0.39 -6.38
N VAL A 50 6.27 0.55 -5.47
CA VAL A 50 7.66 0.79 -5.88
C VAL A 50 8.27 -0.39 -6.63
N LEU A 51 7.96 -1.63 -6.20
CA LEU A 51 8.48 -2.84 -6.86
C LEU A 51 7.81 -3.05 -8.24
N ILE A 52 6.51 -2.79 -8.37
CA ILE A 52 5.82 -2.78 -9.67
C ILE A 52 6.38 -1.69 -10.58
N ALA A 53 6.56 -0.48 -10.05
CA ALA A 53 7.09 0.66 -10.80
C ALA A 53 8.54 0.46 -11.28
N ASP A 54 9.35 -0.29 -10.52
CA ASP A 54 10.70 -0.73 -10.90
C ASP A 54 10.69 -1.88 -11.94
N GLY A 55 9.51 -2.46 -12.23
CA GLY A 55 9.28 -3.44 -13.29
C GLY A 55 9.33 -4.91 -12.87
N TYR A 56 9.07 -5.20 -11.59
CA TYR A 56 8.84 -6.58 -11.14
C TYR A 56 7.41 -7.02 -11.42
N SER A 57 7.22 -8.30 -11.74
CA SER A 57 5.87 -8.87 -11.81
C SER A 57 5.29 -9.09 -10.41
N PRO A 58 3.94 -9.07 -10.25
CA PRO A 58 3.30 -9.37 -8.96
C PRO A 58 3.77 -10.70 -8.34
N ARG A 59 3.99 -11.72 -9.17
CA ARG A 59 4.45 -13.04 -8.75
C ARG A 59 5.91 -13.04 -8.27
N ASP A 60 6.78 -12.27 -8.91
CA ASP A 60 8.17 -12.16 -8.46
C ASP A 60 8.25 -11.41 -7.13
N ILE A 61 7.44 -10.37 -6.96
CA ILE A 61 7.32 -9.64 -5.68
C ILE A 61 6.82 -10.57 -4.58
N LEU A 62 5.78 -11.37 -4.85
CA LEU A 62 5.26 -12.35 -3.89
C LEU A 62 6.35 -13.31 -3.41
N LYS A 63 7.13 -13.89 -4.34
CA LYS A 63 8.25 -14.77 -4.02
C LYS A 63 9.33 -14.05 -3.21
N MET A 64 9.73 -12.85 -3.63
CA MET A 64 10.75 -12.03 -2.98
C MET A 64 10.39 -11.72 -1.53
N LEU A 65 9.16 -11.25 -1.29
CA LEU A 65 8.70 -10.88 0.04
C LEU A 65 8.39 -12.10 0.91
N ASN A 66 7.89 -13.21 0.35
CA ASN A 66 7.61 -14.44 1.10
C ASN A 66 8.89 -15.12 1.58
N LEU A 67 9.95 -15.13 0.78
CA LEU A 67 11.27 -15.65 1.20
C LEU A 67 11.90 -14.79 2.30
N GLY A 68 11.75 -13.47 2.22
CA GLY A 68 12.23 -12.53 3.24
C GLY A 68 11.49 -12.62 4.57
N SER A 69 10.18 -12.92 4.54
CA SER A 69 9.33 -12.96 5.74
C SER A 69 9.73 -14.03 6.77
N ARG A 70 10.42 -15.07 6.34
CA ARG A 70 10.90 -16.14 7.22
C ARG A 70 12.11 -15.77 8.07
N LEU A 71 12.79 -14.68 7.79
CA LEU A 71 14.10 -14.44 8.37
C LEU A 71 14.28 -13.18 9.22
N ASP A 72 13.57 -12.02 8.99
CA ASP A 72 13.99 -10.78 9.69
C ASP A 72 13.02 -9.59 9.71
N PHE A 73 11.71 -9.73 9.39
CA PHE A 73 10.84 -8.56 9.26
C PHE A 73 10.61 -7.78 10.56
N MET A 74 10.73 -8.43 11.72
CA MET A 74 10.44 -7.81 13.00
C MET A 74 11.44 -8.28 14.07
N ARG A 75 12.58 -7.62 14.17
CA ARG A 75 13.45 -7.80 15.34
C ARG A 75 13.01 -6.88 16.46
N PRO A 76 12.79 -7.39 17.68
CA PRO A 76 12.53 -6.54 18.84
C PRO A 76 13.71 -5.57 19.08
N THR A 77 13.40 -4.33 19.40
CA THR A 77 14.38 -3.32 19.82
C THR A 77 14.20 -2.95 21.28
N LEU A 78 15.14 -2.17 21.84
CA LEU A 78 14.99 -1.60 23.17
C LEU A 78 13.84 -0.60 23.17
N PRO A 79 12.98 -0.58 24.24
CA PRO A 79 11.71 0.16 24.28
C PRO A 79 11.77 1.69 24.13
N ARG A 80 12.96 2.27 24.01
CA ARG A 80 13.14 3.73 23.92
C ARG A 80 12.96 4.31 22.52
N GLU A 81 12.96 3.47 21.48
CA GLU A 81 13.10 3.94 20.08
C GLU A 81 12.11 3.30 19.10
N GLY A 82 11.01 2.75 19.57
CA GLY A 82 10.06 1.91 18.81
C GLY A 82 10.20 0.44 19.20
N LEU A 83 9.13 -0.34 18.99
CA LEU A 83 9.11 -1.74 19.42
C LEU A 83 9.77 -2.69 18.45
N LEU A 84 9.88 -2.29 17.16
CA LEU A 84 10.34 -3.12 16.04
C LEU A 84 11.25 -2.33 15.09
N GLN A 85 12.09 -3.02 14.33
CA GLN A 85 12.91 -2.43 13.27
C GLN A 85 12.35 -2.77 11.89
N ILE A 86 12.19 -1.75 11.04
CA ILE A 86 11.82 -1.88 9.63
C ILE A 86 13.02 -2.34 8.75
N SER A 87 14.16 -2.64 9.37
CA SER A 87 15.44 -2.96 8.71
C SER A 87 15.36 -4.14 7.74
N GLY A 88 14.45 -5.10 7.96
CA GLY A 88 14.23 -6.22 7.04
C GLY A 88 13.73 -5.76 5.67
N ILE A 89 12.75 -4.87 5.65
CA ILE A 89 12.21 -4.30 4.41
C ILE A 89 13.25 -3.43 3.71
N ILE A 90 13.97 -2.59 4.45
CA ILE A 90 15.05 -1.77 3.90
C ILE A 90 16.12 -2.65 3.23
N LYS A 91 16.49 -3.79 3.84
CA LYS A 91 17.44 -4.73 3.24
C LYS A 91 16.91 -5.33 1.93
N ILE A 92 15.64 -5.71 1.89
CA ILE A 92 15.01 -6.25 0.67
C ILE A 92 15.00 -5.19 -0.42
N LEU A 93 14.61 -3.96 -0.12
CA LEU A 93 14.60 -2.86 -1.08
C LEU A 93 16.02 -2.58 -1.60
N ASN A 94 17.01 -2.46 -0.71
CA ASN A 94 18.41 -2.24 -1.10
C ASN A 94 18.98 -3.36 -1.99
N ALA A 95 18.58 -4.61 -1.74
CA ALA A 95 19.08 -5.76 -2.48
C ALA A 95 18.42 -5.94 -3.85
N ASN A 96 17.20 -5.45 -4.03
CA ASN A 96 16.38 -5.77 -5.20
C ASN A 96 16.02 -4.56 -6.06
N LEU A 97 15.84 -3.35 -5.51
CA LEU A 97 15.54 -2.18 -6.33
C LEU A 97 16.69 -1.83 -7.27
N ARG A 98 16.37 -1.67 -8.54
CA ARG A 98 17.26 -1.19 -9.60
C ARG A 98 17.30 0.33 -9.60
N ALA A 99 16.13 0.95 -9.50
CA ALA A 99 15.96 2.39 -9.34
C ALA A 99 16.48 2.85 -7.95
N LYS A 100 17.10 4.03 -7.90
CA LYS A 100 17.56 4.66 -6.65
C LYS A 100 16.68 5.83 -6.27
N SER A 101 16.12 6.50 -7.25
CA SER A 101 15.22 7.64 -7.10
C SER A 101 13.90 7.40 -7.82
N PHE A 102 12.90 8.22 -7.52
CA PHE A 102 11.59 8.17 -8.18
C PHE A 102 11.73 8.40 -9.70
N GLU A 103 12.66 9.22 -10.10
CA GLU A 103 12.96 9.59 -11.49
C GLU A 103 13.50 8.40 -12.31
N ASP A 104 14.08 7.39 -11.65
CA ASP A 104 14.62 6.18 -12.28
C ASP A 104 13.55 5.12 -12.53
N LEU A 105 12.35 5.28 -11.95
CA LEU A 105 11.28 4.29 -12.06
C LEU A 105 10.68 4.24 -13.47
N LYS A 106 10.28 3.05 -13.90
CA LYS A 106 9.62 2.85 -15.20
C LYS A 106 8.20 3.40 -15.24
N ILE A 107 7.52 3.43 -14.09
CA ILE A 107 6.17 3.93 -13.91
C ILE A 107 6.23 5.02 -12.82
N PRO A 108 5.71 6.23 -13.06
CA PRO A 108 5.61 7.26 -12.04
C PRO A 108 4.91 6.78 -10.77
N LEU A 109 5.43 7.16 -9.61
CA LEU A 109 4.94 6.72 -8.31
C LEU A 109 4.73 7.91 -7.37
N TYR A 110 3.60 7.92 -6.67
CA TYR A 110 3.38 8.72 -5.48
C TYR A 110 3.40 7.85 -4.24
N VAL A 111 4.15 8.24 -3.22
CA VAL A 111 4.24 7.58 -1.91
C VAL A 111 3.67 8.50 -0.85
N ALA A 112 2.55 8.10 -0.23
CA ALA A 112 1.93 8.87 0.84
C ALA A 112 2.62 8.61 2.19
N ALA A 113 2.92 9.67 2.91
CA ALA A 113 3.41 9.64 4.28
C ALA A 113 2.71 10.73 5.12
N THR A 114 2.83 10.63 6.43
CA THR A 114 2.30 11.64 7.36
C THR A 114 3.43 12.49 7.92
N ASP A 115 3.43 13.77 7.63
CA ASP A 115 4.23 14.78 8.32
C ASP A 115 3.63 14.99 9.71
N ILE A 116 4.24 14.39 10.75
CA ILE A 116 3.69 14.46 12.11
C ILE A 116 3.95 15.79 12.81
N ASN A 117 4.93 16.57 12.34
CA ASN A 117 5.19 17.88 12.92
C ASN A 117 4.11 18.89 12.53
N ASN A 118 3.57 18.79 11.30
CA ASN A 118 2.54 19.69 10.78
C ASN A 118 1.14 19.04 10.72
N GLY A 119 1.00 17.74 11.01
CA GLY A 119 -0.29 17.03 11.02
C GLY A 119 -0.95 16.90 9.66
N LYS A 120 -0.21 16.66 8.57
CA LYS A 120 -0.73 16.62 7.21
C LYS A 120 -0.20 15.44 6.39
N ALA A 121 -0.98 15.03 5.39
CA ALA A 121 -0.52 14.10 4.37
C ALA A 121 0.52 14.78 3.46
N VAL A 122 1.54 14.01 3.06
CA VAL A 122 2.54 14.39 2.07
C VAL A 122 2.65 13.26 1.05
N TYR A 123 2.77 13.63 -0.23
CA TYR A 123 2.90 12.67 -1.33
C TYR A 123 4.25 12.87 -2.00
N PHE A 124 5.19 11.97 -1.73
CA PHE A 124 6.51 11.98 -2.34
C PHE A 124 6.46 11.41 -3.76
N SER A 125 7.13 12.07 -4.69
CA SER A 125 7.25 11.63 -6.09
C SER A 125 8.63 11.95 -6.68
N GLU A 126 9.60 12.35 -5.85
CA GLU A 126 10.95 12.72 -6.27
C GLU A 126 12.01 12.33 -5.23
N GLY A 127 13.27 12.18 -5.68
CA GLY A 127 14.44 11.91 -4.84
C GLY A 127 14.55 10.45 -4.36
N ASP A 128 15.19 10.22 -3.20
CA ASP A 128 15.51 8.88 -2.70
C ASP A 128 14.27 8.01 -2.43
N LEU A 129 14.21 6.84 -3.06
CA LEU A 129 13.07 5.91 -2.96
C LEU A 129 12.97 5.24 -1.61
N ILE A 130 14.10 4.71 -1.10
CA ILE A 130 14.11 3.86 0.09
C ILE A 130 13.74 4.66 1.33
N GLU A 131 14.29 5.87 1.44
CA GLU A 131 13.99 6.78 2.55
C GLU A 131 12.47 7.08 2.62
N LYS A 132 11.85 7.42 1.50
CA LYS A 132 10.45 7.84 1.44
C LYS A 132 9.47 6.67 1.54
N VAL A 133 9.78 5.52 0.95
CA VAL A 133 9.01 4.29 1.15
C VAL A 133 9.08 3.85 2.62
N THR A 134 10.27 3.96 3.24
CA THR A 134 10.45 3.66 4.67
C THR A 134 9.60 4.59 5.55
N ALA A 135 9.58 5.89 5.24
CA ALA A 135 8.72 6.87 5.93
C ALA A 135 7.25 6.48 5.85
N SER A 136 6.78 6.11 4.64
CA SER A 136 5.41 5.65 4.39
C SER A 136 5.04 4.38 5.17
N MET A 137 6.00 3.55 5.53
CA MET A 137 5.80 2.27 6.21
C MET A 137 6.04 2.35 7.72
N SER A 138 6.38 3.51 8.27
CA SER A 138 6.70 3.69 9.68
C SER A 138 5.44 3.79 10.53
N ILE A 139 4.82 2.63 10.85
CA ILE A 139 3.59 2.54 11.65
C ILE A 139 3.83 3.12 13.04
N PRO A 140 2.95 4.03 13.53
CA PRO A 140 3.06 4.63 14.86
C PRO A 140 3.20 3.59 15.96
N VAL A 141 3.98 3.89 17.00
CA VAL A 141 4.26 3.00 18.13
C VAL A 141 5.16 1.82 17.78
N LEU A 142 4.97 1.20 16.61
CA LEU A 142 5.76 0.03 16.20
C LEU A 142 7.14 0.45 15.68
N PHE A 143 7.22 1.50 14.88
CA PHE A 143 8.47 1.95 14.26
C PHE A 143 8.79 3.40 14.65
N GLN A 144 10.06 3.76 14.52
CA GLN A 144 10.52 5.14 14.69
C GLN A 144 10.06 6.00 13.51
N PRO A 145 9.79 7.31 13.75
CA PRO A 145 9.64 8.26 12.67
C PRO A 145 10.92 8.34 11.81
N VAL A 146 10.76 8.47 10.51
CA VAL A 146 11.86 8.79 9.59
C VAL A 146 12.02 10.30 9.52
N VAL A 147 13.25 10.79 9.65
CA VAL A 147 13.55 12.22 9.60
C VAL A 147 14.06 12.59 8.22
N ILE A 148 13.32 13.41 7.48
CA ILE A 148 13.70 13.93 6.16
C ILE A 148 13.72 15.46 6.25
N SER A 149 14.84 16.09 5.98
CA SER A 149 15.00 17.56 6.02
C SER A 149 14.45 18.20 7.32
N ASN A 150 14.77 17.62 8.47
CA ASN A 150 14.32 18.03 9.82
C ASN A 150 12.81 17.91 10.09
N ILE A 151 12.06 17.21 9.22
CA ILE A 151 10.65 16.87 9.44
C ILE A 151 10.56 15.38 9.74
N GLN A 152 9.73 15.02 10.73
CA GLN A 152 9.47 13.65 11.11
C GLN A 152 8.27 13.10 10.33
N TYR A 153 8.44 11.93 9.73
CA TYR A 153 7.40 11.25 8.97
C TYR A 153 7.06 9.89 9.58
N LEU A 154 5.78 9.59 9.57
CA LEU A 154 5.21 8.29 9.91
C LEU A 154 4.36 7.76 8.75
N ASP A 155 3.81 6.56 8.94
CA ASP A 155 2.95 5.87 7.98
C ASP A 155 1.83 6.79 7.45
N GLY A 156 1.67 6.80 6.13
CA GLY A 156 0.65 7.59 5.45
C GLY A 156 -0.77 7.23 5.85
N GLY A 157 -1.00 6.02 6.37
CA GLY A 157 -2.29 5.56 6.84
C GLY A 157 -2.89 6.37 8.01
N ILE A 158 -2.11 7.24 8.65
CA ILE A 158 -2.62 8.18 9.67
C ILE A 158 -3.49 9.24 9.03
N THR A 159 -3.08 9.79 7.87
CA THR A 159 -3.71 10.96 7.23
C THR A 159 -4.34 10.66 5.87
N ASP A 160 -3.80 9.71 5.10
CA ASP A 160 -4.34 9.26 3.82
C ASP A 160 -3.96 7.81 3.53
N ASN A 161 -4.81 6.88 3.93
CA ASN A 161 -4.57 5.46 3.72
C ASN A 161 -4.85 4.97 2.29
N LEU A 162 -5.71 5.65 1.54
CA LEU A 162 -6.06 5.33 0.15
C LEU A 162 -5.80 6.58 -0.71
N PRO A 163 -4.52 6.80 -1.13
CA PRO A 163 -4.06 8.09 -1.63
C PRO A 163 -4.47 8.36 -3.08
N VAL A 164 -5.75 8.64 -3.30
CA VAL A 164 -6.31 8.96 -4.61
C VAL A 164 -6.00 10.40 -5.04
N THR A 165 -5.82 11.31 -4.10
CA THR A 165 -5.65 12.75 -4.33
C THR A 165 -4.57 13.08 -5.37
N PRO A 166 -3.37 12.47 -5.38
CA PRO A 166 -2.34 12.80 -6.37
C PRO A 166 -2.72 12.46 -7.81
N VAL A 167 -3.63 11.48 -8.00
CA VAL A 167 -3.94 10.94 -9.32
C VAL A 167 -5.35 11.29 -9.84
N GLU A 168 -6.27 11.77 -8.99
CA GLU A 168 -7.68 11.94 -9.33
C GLU A 168 -7.94 12.92 -10.48
N ASN A 169 -7.08 13.92 -10.66
CA ASN A 169 -7.26 14.94 -11.69
C ASN A 169 -6.39 14.72 -12.94
N ILE A 170 -5.47 13.76 -12.91
CA ILE A 170 -4.51 13.50 -13.99
C ILE A 170 -4.71 12.15 -14.69
N CYS A 171 -5.57 11.26 -14.15
CA CYS A 171 -5.89 9.96 -14.76
C CYS A 171 -7.30 9.96 -15.35
N LYS A 172 -7.48 9.27 -16.50
CA LYS A 172 -8.80 9.04 -17.09
C LYS A 172 -9.58 8.00 -16.31
N LYS A 173 -8.92 6.92 -15.91
CA LYS A 173 -9.46 5.80 -15.12
C LYS A 173 -8.66 5.65 -13.84
N ILE A 174 -9.33 5.33 -12.74
CA ILE A 174 -8.71 5.08 -11.46
C ILE A 174 -9.19 3.74 -10.93
N VAL A 175 -8.26 2.82 -10.72
CA VAL A 175 -8.54 1.54 -10.09
C VAL A 175 -7.83 1.45 -8.74
N GLY A 176 -8.55 0.99 -7.73
CA GLY A 176 -8.07 0.96 -6.35
C GLY A 176 -8.15 -0.40 -5.70
N SER A 177 -7.18 -0.67 -4.83
CA SER A 177 -7.18 -1.84 -3.94
C SER A 177 -7.11 -1.38 -2.49
N PHE A 178 -8.15 -1.71 -1.72
CA PHE A 178 -8.25 -1.42 -0.29
C PHE A 178 -8.20 -2.72 0.52
N VAL A 179 -7.20 -2.86 1.39
CA VAL A 179 -6.93 -4.12 2.09
C VAL A 179 -7.22 -4.09 3.59
N ASN A 180 -7.86 -3.04 4.10
CA ASN A 180 -8.17 -2.89 5.53
C ASN A 180 -9.67 -2.92 5.86
N PRO A 181 -10.46 -3.90 5.37
CA PRO A 181 -11.81 -4.02 5.86
C PRO A 181 -11.77 -4.31 7.37
N VAL A 182 -12.59 -3.60 8.13
CA VAL A 182 -12.72 -3.84 9.57
C VAL A 182 -13.94 -4.72 9.84
N GLY A 183 -13.78 -5.61 10.83
CA GLY A 183 -14.84 -6.47 11.33
C GLY A 183 -15.05 -6.26 12.83
N TYR A 184 -16.01 -6.96 13.39
CA TYR A 184 -16.21 -7.04 14.84
C TYR A 184 -15.04 -7.77 15.50
N VAL A 185 -14.58 -7.26 16.63
CA VAL A 185 -13.59 -7.90 17.52
C VAL A 185 -14.17 -7.94 18.91
N GLU A 186 -14.35 -9.15 19.46
CA GLU A 186 -15.00 -9.34 20.76
C GLU A 186 -14.19 -8.75 21.90
N LYS A 187 -12.85 -8.94 21.91
CA LYS A 187 -11.97 -8.45 22.97
C LYS A 187 -10.60 -8.11 22.41
N LEU A 188 -10.09 -6.97 22.80
CA LEU A 188 -8.71 -6.55 22.55
C LEU A 188 -7.90 -6.70 23.84
N THR A 189 -6.74 -7.34 23.74
CA THR A 189 -5.85 -7.57 24.88
C THR A 189 -4.45 -7.06 24.59
N GLY A 190 -3.95 -6.19 25.48
CA GLY A 190 -2.62 -5.62 25.36
C GLY A 190 -2.54 -4.34 24.53
N LEU A 191 -1.52 -3.54 24.81
CA LEU A 191 -1.34 -2.21 24.23
C LEU A 191 -1.16 -2.23 22.72
N ILE A 192 -0.40 -3.20 22.20
CA ILE A 192 -0.11 -3.32 20.77
C ILE A 192 -1.38 -3.59 19.97
N SER A 193 -2.23 -4.54 20.42
CA SER A 193 -3.47 -4.87 19.71
C SER A 193 -4.49 -3.72 19.72
N ILE A 194 -4.50 -2.92 20.80
CA ILE A 194 -5.33 -1.71 20.89
C ILE A 194 -4.81 -0.64 19.93
N ALA A 195 -3.50 -0.40 19.89
CA ALA A 195 -2.87 0.56 19.00
C ALA A 195 -3.08 0.19 17.53
N GLU A 196 -2.83 -1.08 17.16
CA GLU A 196 -3.10 -1.64 15.84
C GLU A 196 -4.57 -1.44 15.43
N ARG A 197 -5.50 -1.81 16.32
CA ARG A 197 -6.94 -1.66 16.03
C ARG A 197 -7.35 -0.21 15.84
N THR A 198 -6.84 0.69 16.69
CA THR A 198 -7.12 2.13 16.58
C THR A 198 -6.62 2.68 15.25
N PHE A 199 -5.40 2.31 14.86
CA PHE A 199 -4.82 2.68 13.57
C PHE A 199 -5.66 2.16 12.40
N MET A 200 -6.07 0.88 12.43
CA MET A 200 -6.94 0.29 11.40
C MET A 200 -8.30 0.98 11.28
N LEU A 201 -8.93 1.35 12.39
CA LEU A 201 -10.22 2.05 12.38
C LEU A 201 -10.08 3.43 11.72
N ASN A 202 -8.98 4.14 11.99
CA ASN A 202 -8.69 5.42 11.35
C ASN A 202 -8.55 5.26 9.84
N MET A 203 -7.79 4.27 9.37
CA MET A 203 -7.58 3.99 7.94
C MET A 203 -8.86 3.68 7.17
N THR A 204 -9.89 3.14 7.83
CA THR A 204 -11.14 2.72 7.17
C THR A 204 -12.12 3.87 6.96
N LYS A 205 -12.04 4.91 7.78
CA LYS A 205 -13.01 6.03 7.76
C LYS A 205 -13.10 6.71 6.38
N GLU A 206 -11.98 6.86 5.70
CA GLU A 206 -11.89 7.61 4.44
C GLU A 206 -12.41 6.86 3.22
N VAL A 207 -12.51 5.53 3.27
CA VAL A 207 -12.82 4.71 2.09
C VAL A 207 -14.21 5.02 1.55
N THR A 208 -15.21 5.18 2.43
CA THR A 208 -16.58 5.49 2.01
C THR A 208 -16.66 6.83 1.30
N GLU A 209 -15.92 7.83 1.77
CA GLU A 209 -15.88 9.18 1.17
C GLU A 209 -15.17 9.19 -0.19
N LYS A 210 -14.16 8.34 -0.34
CA LYS A 210 -13.33 8.26 -1.56
C LYS A 210 -13.84 7.27 -2.61
N ALA A 211 -14.74 6.34 -2.24
CA ALA A 211 -15.19 5.25 -3.11
C ALA A 211 -15.73 5.72 -4.47
N GLY A 212 -16.43 6.86 -4.49
CA GLY A 212 -16.98 7.45 -5.72
C GLY A 212 -15.92 7.98 -6.72
N LYS A 213 -14.65 8.05 -6.33
CA LYS A 213 -13.55 8.51 -7.19
C LYS A 213 -12.93 7.38 -8.04
N PHE A 214 -13.35 6.14 -7.83
CA PHE A 214 -12.79 4.96 -8.49
C PHE A 214 -13.74 4.40 -9.53
N ASP A 215 -13.21 4.02 -10.69
CA ASP A 215 -13.93 3.25 -11.70
C ASP A 215 -14.05 1.79 -11.27
N LEU A 216 -13.04 1.29 -10.55
CA LEU A 216 -13.05 0.01 -9.86
C LEU A 216 -12.35 0.15 -8.50
N LEU A 217 -13.06 -0.17 -7.42
CA LEU A 217 -12.45 -0.33 -6.08
C LEU A 217 -12.65 -1.78 -5.61
N VAL A 218 -11.54 -2.48 -5.38
CA VAL A 218 -11.52 -3.84 -4.86
C VAL A 218 -11.18 -3.82 -3.37
N ALA A 219 -12.06 -4.38 -2.56
CA ALA A 219 -11.91 -4.47 -1.11
C ALA A 219 -12.40 -5.85 -0.63
N PRO A 220 -11.54 -6.89 -0.64
CA PRO A 220 -11.95 -8.23 -0.22
C PRO A 220 -12.35 -8.25 1.25
N PRO A 221 -13.61 -8.56 1.60
CA PRO A 221 -14.09 -8.49 2.98
C PRO A 221 -13.44 -9.53 3.89
N GLU A 222 -12.95 -10.64 3.35
CA GLU A 222 -12.28 -11.72 4.05
C GLU A 222 -10.96 -11.27 4.69
N LEU A 223 -10.32 -10.23 4.17
CA LEU A 223 -9.07 -9.68 4.71
C LEU A 223 -9.19 -9.23 6.17
N ARG A 224 -10.41 -8.95 6.66
CA ARG A 224 -10.66 -8.67 8.09
C ARG A 224 -10.21 -9.78 9.04
N ASN A 225 -10.10 -11.02 8.55
CA ASN A 225 -9.74 -12.19 9.33
C ASN A 225 -8.21 -12.39 9.47
N TYR A 226 -7.41 -11.53 8.84
CA TYR A 226 -5.94 -11.62 8.84
C TYR A 226 -5.33 -10.46 9.62
N GLY A 227 -4.26 -10.72 10.38
CA GLY A 227 -3.48 -9.67 11.06
C GLY A 227 -2.66 -8.84 10.06
N ILE A 228 -2.39 -7.59 10.37
CA ILE A 228 -1.52 -6.74 9.54
C ILE A 228 -0.03 -7.04 9.73
N LEU A 229 0.31 -7.81 10.78
CA LEU A 229 1.67 -8.20 11.11
C LEU A 229 1.95 -9.69 10.85
N ASP A 230 1.09 -10.39 10.11
CA ASP A 230 1.21 -11.82 9.83
C ASP A 230 1.54 -12.08 8.35
N PRO A 231 2.83 -12.15 7.97
CA PRO A 231 3.24 -12.37 6.58
C PRO A 231 3.16 -13.85 6.15
N GLU A 232 2.90 -14.81 7.06
CA GLU A 232 2.89 -16.24 6.72
C GLU A 232 1.76 -16.63 5.77
N LYS A 233 0.74 -15.76 5.64
CA LYS A 233 -0.43 -15.96 4.80
C LYS A 233 -0.33 -15.31 3.41
N ALA A 234 0.87 -15.03 2.93
CA ALA A 234 1.11 -14.30 1.69
C ALA A 234 0.36 -14.87 0.48
N GLU A 235 0.40 -16.19 0.26
CA GLU A 235 -0.29 -16.85 -0.87
C GLU A 235 -1.82 -16.78 -0.73
N GLU A 236 -2.36 -16.95 0.49
CA GLU A 236 -3.80 -16.83 0.74
C GLU A 236 -4.28 -15.40 0.47
N LEU A 237 -3.53 -14.40 0.95
CA LEU A 237 -3.82 -12.99 0.76
C LEU A 237 -3.75 -12.60 -0.72
N PHE A 238 -2.73 -13.05 -1.44
CA PHE A 238 -2.63 -12.90 -2.89
C PHE A 238 -3.88 -13.48 -3.59
N ALA A 239 -4.24 -14.72 -3.27
CA ALA A 239 -5.40 -15.38 -3.87
C ALA A 239 -6.71 -14.62 -3.60
N LEU A 240 -6.90 -14.05 -2.41
CA LEU A 240 -8.07 -13.22 -2.09
C LEU A 240 -8.14 -11.98 -2.98
N GLY A 241 -7.03 -11.24 -3.12
CA GLY A 241 -6.97 -10.08 -4.01
C GLY A 241 -7.27 -10.45 -5.46
N TYR A 242 -6.64 -11.51 -5.95
CA TYR A 242 -6.81 -12.02 -7.32
C TYR A 242 -8.25 -12.44 -7.60
N ASN A 243 -8.82 -13.33 -6.78
CA ASN A 243 -10.16 -13.89 -7.02
C ASN A 243 -11.24 -12.81 -6.90
N THR A 244 -11.13 -11.90 -5.93
CA THR A 244 -12.09 -10.80 -5.77
C THR A 244 -12.04 -9.86 -6.97
N THR A 245 -10.85 -9.56 -7.49
CA THR A 245 -10.69 -8.74 -8.68
C THR A 245 -11.29 -9.41 -9.90
N LYS A 246 -10.98 -10.70 -10.14
CA LYS A 246 -11.56 -11.48 -11.25
C LYS A 246 -13.09 -11.53 -11.16
N ALA A 247 -13.65 -11.66 -9.96
CA ALA A 247 -15.11 -11.65 -9.78
C ALA A 247 -15.72 -10.29 -10.15
N LYS A 248 -15.11 -9.19 -9.73
CA LYS A 248 -15.57 -7.83 -10.07
C LYS A 248 -15.45 -7.52 -11.56
N LEU A 249 -14.41 -8.00 -12.24
CA LEU A 249 -14.23 -7.82 -13.68
C LEU A 249 -15.22 -8.60 -14.55
N ARG A 250 -16.11 -9.43 -13.97
CA ARG A 250 -17.25 -10.06 -14.68
C ARG A 250 -18.46 -9.14 -14.77
N ASP A 251 -18.51 -8.07 -13.97
CA ASP A 251 -19.60 -7.09 -14.01
C ASP A 251 -19.48 -6.23 -15.27
N GLU A 252 -20.52 -6.24 -16.11
CA GLU A 252 -20.53 -5.48 -17.35
C GLU A 252 -20.42 -3.97 -17.16
N THR A 253 -20.92 -3.44 -16.04
CA THR A 253 -20.82 -2.00 -15.73
C THR A 253 -19.37 -1.62 -15.47
N ILE A 254 -18.65 -2.47 -14.73
CA ILE A 254 -17.21 -2.29 -14.46
C ILE A 254 -16.42 -2.44 -15.77
N ARG A 255 -16.73 -3.45 -16.58
CA ARG A 255 -16.06 -3.67 -17.87
C ARG A 255 -16.18 -2.44 -18.77
N ARG A 256 -17.38 -1.87 -18.89
CA ARG A 256 -17.62 -0.64 -19.69
C ARG A 256 -16.82 0.56 -19.16
N LYS A 257 -16.72 0.73 -17.83
CA LYS A 257 -15.93 1.81 -17.23
C LYS A 257 -14.43 1.66 -17.50
N LEU A 258 -13.97 0.43 -17.68
CA LEU A 258 -12.56 0.10 -17.90
C LEU A 258 -12.22 -0.12 -19.39
N ASP A 259 -13.18 0.04 -20.29
CA ASP A 259 -13.08 -0.18 -21.74
C ASP A 259 -12.64 -1.63 -22.10
N LEU A 260 -13.25 -2.64 -21.42
CA LEU A 260 -12.98 -4.08 -21.61
C LEU A 260 -14.06 -4.77 -22.46
#